data_fa22184029ac8a306ddfd08e4d8d8621
#
_entry.id   fa22184029ac8a306ddfd08e4d8d8621
#
_cell.length_a   1.000
_cell.length_b   1.000
_cell.length_c   1.000
_cell.angle_alpha   90.00
_cell.angle_beta   90.00
_cell.angle_gamma   90.00
#
_symmetry.space_group_name_H-M   'P 1'
#
loop_
_entity.id
_entity.type
_entity.pdbx_description
1 polymer ?
#
loop_
_entity_poly.entity_id
_entity_poly.type
_entity_poly.pdbx_seq_one_letter_code
_entity_poly.pdbx_strand_id
1 'polypeptide(L)'
;MENPSIDFESAEFALRQSWEIHRQAFGPILEPAFVENQQVRILLINALNHISRREVKRGMELLKEIHPHCIYDEDKAAWAFFVGLCFEMGGARDQMLEWYEKAGEIGHRFYLPYLKLAKAAHAAAQFEKAKDYYQTAIECLQEMSENDKDEIILGSAYTNLTSCLTMIHQYPEAENAWKAAQQYPAQPGADATAAILYAAMGNAEKTAEHINGLKEKFPAWVEQTQQMTGQILSGTHPAFPK
;
A
#
# COMPACT_ATOMS: atom_id res chain seq x y z
N MET A 1 24.34 -37.71 10.31
CA MET A 1 24.40 -36.69 9.25
C MET A 1 24.21 -35.38 9.94
N GLU A 2 25.27 -34.60 10.15
CA GLU A 2 25.24 -33.30 10.75
C GLU A 2 24.51 -32.36 9.78
N ASN A 3 23.48 -31.66 10.28
CA ASN A 3 22.80 -30.60 9.55
C ASN A 3 23.88 -29.55 9.22
N PRO A 4 24.07 -29.14 7.96
CA PRO A 4 25.00 -28.08 7.65
C PRO A 4 24.54 -26.82 8.44
N SER A 5 25.43 -26.35 9.33
CA SER A 5 25.21 -25.10 10.04
C SER A 5 25.02 -24.01 9.00
N ILE A 6 23.80 -23.43 8.92
CA ILE A 6 23.56 -22.28 8.08
C ILE A 6 24.46 -21.17 8.62
N ASP A 7 25.40 -20.71 7.79
CA ASP A 7 26.16 -19.50 8.07
C ASP A 7 25.22 -18.29 8.01
N PHE A 8 24.74 -17.91 9.20
CA PHE A 8 23.76 -16.84 9.36
C PHE A 8 24.28 -15.49 8.87
N GLU A 9 25.58 -15.20 9.00
CA GLU A 9 26.15 -13.92 8.55
C GLU A 9 26.16 -13.81 7.02
N SER A 10 26.58 -14.87 6.32
CA SER A 10 26.56 -14.91 4.86
C SER A 10 25.13 -14.93 4.31
N ALA A 11 24.21 -15.62 4.98
CA ALA A 11 22.80 -15.62 4.62
C ALA A 11 22.16 -14.23 4.84
N GLU A 12 22.45 -13.57 5.94
CA GLU A 12 21.96 -12.22 6.22
C GLU A 12 22.49 -11.18 5.22
N PHE A 13 23.77 -11.28 4.85
CA PHE A 13 24.36 -10.39 3.84
C PHE A 13 23.73 -10.58 2.46
N ALA A 14 23.56 -11.82 2.00
CA ALA A 14 22.89 -12.12 0.73
C ALA A 14 21.42 -11.67 0.73
N LEU A 15 20.75 -11.76 1.88
CA LEU A 15 19.39 -11.34 2.09
C LEU A 15 19.25 -9.82 2.06
N ARG A 16 20.17 -9.06 2.67
CA ARG A 16 20.20 -7.60 2.60
C ARG A 16 20.38 -7.10 1.18
N GLN A 17 21.21 -7.75 0.37
CA GLN A 17 21.37 -7.40 -1.05
C GLN A 17 20.12 -7.75 -1.86
N SER A 18 19.53 -8.92 -1.65
CA SER A 18 18.27 -9.31 -2.27
C SER A 18 17.11 -8.37 -1.86
N TRP A 19 17.08 -7.99 -0.59
CA TRP A 19 16.15 -7.01 -0.02
C TRP A 19 16.20 -5.66 -0.74
N GLU A 20 17.39 -5.08 -0.95
CA GLU A 20 17.54 -3.78 -1.61
C GLU A 20 17.01 -3.81 -3.05
N ILE A 21 17.25 -4.92 -3.77
CA ILE A 21 16.71 -5.13 -5.11
C ILE A 21 15.18 -5.23 -5.08
N HIS A 22 14.61 -5.93 -4.09
CA HIS A 22 13.15 -6.07 -3.97
C HIS A 22 12.47 -4.81 -3.45
N ARG A 23 13.12 -4.04 -2.58
CA ARG A 23 12.64 -2.74 -2.12
C ARG A 23 12.45 -1.76 -3.29
N GLN A 24 13.38 -1.76 -4.24
CA GLN A 24 13.27 -0.95 -5.45
C GLN A 24 12.16 -1.40 -6.40
N ALA A 25 11.89 -2.72 -6.48
CA ALA A 25 10.91 -3.31 -7.39
C ALA A 25 9.47 -3.32 -6.83
N PHE A 26 9.31 -3.52 -5.51
CA PHE A 26 8.02 -3.80 -4.86
C PHE A 26 7.69 -2.84 -3.71
N GLY A 27 8.54 -1.87 -3.42
CA GLY A 27 8.45 -1.04 -2.22
C GLY A 27 8.87 -1.79 -0.94
N PRO A 28 8.75 -1.18 0.23
CA PRO A 28 9.10 -1.79 1.51
C PRO A 28 8.08 -2.85 1.89
N ILE A 29 8.31 -4.09 1.42
CA ILE A 29 7.36 -5.20 1.63
C ILE A 29 7.61 -5.88 2.99
N LEU A 30 8.82 -5.79 3.52
CA LEU A 30 9.18 -6.32 4.82
C LEU A 30 10.23 -5.43 5.48
N GLU A 31 9.80 -4.65 6.41
CA GLU A 31 10.73 -4.08 7.38
C GLU A 31 11.09 -5.17 8.41
N PRO A 32 12.36 -5.23 8.83
CA PRO A 32 12.81 -6.14 9.89
C PRO A 32 11.99 -6.05 11.19
N ALA A 33 11.32 -4.91 11.41
CA ALA A 33 10.53 -4.63 12.59
C ALA A 33 9.26 -5.50 12.75
N PHE A 34 8.79 -6.16 11.69
CA PHE A 34 7.54 -6.94 11.73
C PHE A 34 7.73 -8.43 11.96
N VAL A 35 8.96 -8.95 12.00
CA VAL A 35 9.23 -10.37 12.22
C VAL A 35 10.19 -10.53 13.37
N GLU A 36 9.69 -10.98 14.51
CA GLU A 36 10.45 -11.17 15.74
C GLU A 36 11.48 -12.30 15.61
N ASN A 37 11.09 -13.38 14.93
CA ASN A 37 11.96 -14.53 14.73
C ASN A 37 12.86 -14.36 13.51
N GLN A 38 14.17 -14.17 13.71
CA GLN A 38 15.14 -13.99 12.63
C GLN A 38 15.16 -15.15 11.63
N GLN A 39 14.97 -16.39 12.09
CA GLN A 39 14.92 -17.56 11.20
C GLN A 39 13.68 -17.53 10.31
N VAL A 40 12.51 -17.18 10.87
CA VAL A 40 11.26 -17.00 10.12
C VAL A 40 11.43 -15.89 9.09
N ARG A 41 12.04 -14.77 9.46
CA ARG A 41 12.35 -13.66 8.54
C ARG A 41 13.14 -14.12 7.32
N ILE A 42 14.23 -14.85 7.55
CA ILE A 42 15.07 -15.38 6.46
C ILE A 42 14.27 -16.27 5.52
N LEU A 43 13.46 -17.16 6.07
CA LEU A 43 12.63 -18.08 5.29
C LEU A 43 11.53 -17.34 4.52
N LEU A 44 10.89 -16.32 5.11
CA LEU A 44 9.88 -15.49 4.44
C LEU A 44 10.49 -14.71 3.27
N ILE A 45 11.69 -14.16 3.41
CA ILE A 45 12.39 -13.49 2.31
C ILE A 45 12.69 -14.46 1.18
N ASN A 46 13.09 -15.69 1.49
CA ASN A 46 13.30 -16.72 0.47
C ASN A 46 11.98 -17.05 -0.26
N ALA A 47 10.88 -17.19 0.46
CA ALA A 47 9.57 -17.37 -0.16
C ALA A 47 9.20 -16.17 -1.06
N LEU A 48 9.45 -14.93 -0.62
CA LEU A 48 9.22 -13.72 -1.41
C LEU A 48 10.03 -13.73 -2.71
N ASN A 49 11.30 -14.17 -2.68
CA ASN A 49 12.13 -14.29 -3.87
C ASN A 49 11.49 -15.19 -4.94
N HIS A 50 10.90 -16.31 -4.55
CA HIS A 50 10.17 -17.18 -5.47
C HIS A 50 8.86 -16.54 -5.94
N ILE A 51 8.09 -15.93 -5.06
CA ILE A 51 6.83 -15.25 -5.39
C ILE A 51 7.08 -14.13 -6.42
N SER A 52 8.11 -13.30 -6.22
CA SER A 52 8.45 -12.18 -7.10
C SER A 52 8.87 -12.62 -8.51
N ARG A 53 9.46 -13.82 -8.61
CA ARG A 53 9.79 -14.46 -9.90
C ARG A 53 8.62 -15.19 -10.54
N ARG A 54 7.41 -15.03 -9.98
CA ARG A 54 6.18 -15.73 -10.37
C ARG A 54 6.21 -17.25 -10.17
N GLU A 55 7.13 -17.75 -9.35
CA GLU A 55 7.22 -19.14 -8.94
C GLU A 55 6.28 -19.41 -7.75
N VAL A 56 5.00 -19.06 -7.91
CA VAL A 56 3.99 -19.01 -6.84
C VAL A 56 3.84 -20.36 -6.12
N LYS A 57 3.91 -21.48 -6.87
CA LYS A 57 3.81 -22.82 -6.27
C LYS A 57 4.95 -23.06 -5.28
N ARG A 58 6.19 -22.72 -5.67
CA ARG A 58 7.35 -22.89 -4.82
C ARG A 58 7.30 -21.96 -3.60
N GLY A 59 6.90 -20.71 -3.80
CA GLY A 59 6.63 -19.77 -2.71
C GLY A 59 5.64 -20.34 -1.68
N MET A 60 4.52 -20.88 -2.15
CA MET A 60 3.50 -21.48 -1.29
C MET A 60 3.98 -22.75 -0.55
N GLU A 61 4.81 -23.57 -1.18
CA GLU A 61 5.44 -24.74 -0.53
C GLU A 61 6.32 -24.28 0.64
N LEU A 62 7.21 -23.30 0.40
CA LEU A 62 8.05 -22.72 1.44
C LEU A 62 7.22 -22.11 2.58
N LEU A 63 6.14 -21.40 2.29
CA LEU A 63 5.26 -20.86 3.31
C LEU A 63 4.63 -21.94 4.18
N LYS A 64 4.28 -23.11 3.62
CA LYS A 64 3.79 -24.26 4.40
C LYS A 64 4.86 -24.81 5.35
N GLU A 65 6.13 -24.84 4.90
CA GLU A 65 7.26 -25.25 5.71
C GLU A 65 7.56 -24.26 6.85
N ILE A 66 7.33 -22.96 6.62
CA ILE A 66 7.58 -21.89 7.58
C ILE A 66 6.51 -21.82 8.67
N HIS A 67 5.26 -22.11 8.36
CA HIS A 67 4.12 -21.93 9.27
C HIS A 67 4.32 -22.51 10.68
N PRO A 68 4.86 -23.73 10.88
CA PRO A 68 5.08 -24.28 12.21
C PRO A 68 6.10 -23.51 13.06
N HIS A 69 6.91 -22.66 12.44
CA HIS A 69 7.94 -21.85 13.10
C HIS A 69 7.45 -20.44 13.47
N CYS A 70 6.27 -20.04 13.02
CA CYS A 70 5.66 -18.76 13.36
C CYS A 70 5.04 -18.84 14.74
N ILE A 71 5.81 -18.52 15.79
CA ILE A 71 5.37 -18.61 17.18
C ILE A 71 4.69 -17.30 17.59
N TYR A 72 5.28 -16.16 17.24
CA TYR A 72 4.81 -14.83 17.57
C TYR A 72 3.68 -14.38 16.62
N ASP A 73 2.83 -13.50 17.07
CA ASP A 73 1.71 -13.01 16.25
C ASP A 73 2.20 -12.16 15.08
N GLU A 74 3.28 -11.42 15.22
CA GLU A 74 3.97 -10.70 14.16
C GLU A 74 4.45 -11.66 13.05
N ASP A 75 5.06 -12.79 13.42
CA ASP A 75 5.48 -13.82 12.48
C ASP A 75 4.28 -14.44 11.72
N LYS A 76 3.20 -14.72 12.46
CA LYS A 76 1.96 -15.27 11.87
C LYS A 76 1.29 -14.28 10.94
N ALA A 77 1.27 -12.99 11.31
CA ALA A 77 0.73 -11.93 10.48
C ALA A 77 1.52 -11.78 9.18
N ALA A 78 2.85 -11.73 9.27
CA ALA A 78 3.74 -11.68 8.12
C ALA A 78 3.55 -12.92 7.22
N TRP A 79 3.50 -14.10 7.80
CA TRP A 79 3.24 -15.33 7.06
C TRP A 79 1.89 -15.29 6.33
N ALA A 80 0.82 -14.89 7.00
CA ALA A 80 -0.51 -14.79 6.40
C ALA A 80 -0.52 -13.78 5.26
N PHE A 81 0.18 -12.65 5.41
CA PHE A 81 0.34 -11.65 4.35
C PHE A 81 1.02 -12.23 3.10
N PHE A 82 2.08 -13.05 3.28
CA PHE A 82 2.75 -13.70 2.16
C PHE A 82 1.90 -14.76 1.48
N VAL A 83 1.05 -15.46 2.22
CA VAL A 83 0.04 -16.34 1.63
C VAL A 83 -0.93 -15.52 0.76
N GLY A 84 -1.38 -14.36 1.25
CA GLY A 84 -2.18 -13.41 0.48
C GLY A 84 -1.50 -12.95 -0.81
N LEU A 85 -0.18 -12.63 -0.76
CA LEU A 85 0.61 -12.31 -1.95
C LEU A 85 0.66 -13.43 -2.97
N CYS A 86 0.75 -14.69 -2.53
CA CYS A 86 0.69 -15.84 -3.44
C CYS A 86 -0.65 -15.89 -4.18
N PHE A 87 -1.76 -15.65 -3.50
CA PHE A 87 -3.07 -15.59 -4.11
C PHE A 87 -3.24 -14.37 -5.03
N GLU A 88 -2.69 -13.21 -4.67
CA GLU A 88 -2.65 -12.01 -5.52
C GLU A 88 -1.94 -12.32 -6.84
N MET A 89 -0.75 -12.92 -6.78
CA MET A 89 0.02 -13.30 -7.97
C MET A 89 -0.63 -14.41 -8.80
N GLY A 90 -1.43 -15.26 -8.15
CA GLY A 90 -2.22 -16.30 -8.80
C GLY A 90 -3.56 -15.81 -9.36
N GLY A 91 -3.94 -14.56 -9.14
CA GLY A 91 -5.20 -13.97 -9.59
C GLY A 91 -6.43 -14.45 -8.79
N ALA A 92 -6.25 -15.10 -7.65
CA ALA A 92 -7.31 -15.61 -6.78
C ALA A 92 -7.76 -14.53 -5.79
N ARG A 93 -8.60 -13.61 -6.26
CA ARG A 93 -8.97 -12.37 -5.55
C ARG A 93 -9.61 -12.62 -4.19
N ASP A 94 -10.55 -13.53 -4.10
CA ASP A 94 -11.30 -13.74 -2.85
C ASP A 94 -10.39 -14.29 -1.74
N GLN A 95 -9.54 -15.27 -2.08
CA GLN A 95 -8.55 -15.82 -1.17
C GLN A 95 -7.49 -14.78 -0.79
N MET A 96 -7.07 -13.93 -1.74
CA MET A 96 -6.16 -12.81 -1.46
C MET A 96 -6.73 -11.88 -0.40
N LEU A 97 -8.00 -11.46 -0.53
CA LEU A 97 -8.67 -10.57 0.42
C LEU A 97 -8.79 -11.23 1.81
N GLU A 98 -9.25 -12.47 1.86
CA GLU A 98 -9.36 -13.25 3.12
C GLU A 98 -8.03 -13.32 3.88
N TRP A 99 -6.94 -13.61 3.17
CA TRP A 99 -5.63 -13.72 3.79
C TRP A 99 -5.05 -12.38 4.23
N TYR A 100 -5.32 -11.29 3.50
CA TYR A 100 -4.92 -9.95 3.96
C TYR A 100 -5.76 -9.50 5.17
N GLU A 101 -7.07 -9.77 5.22
CA GLU A 101 -7.90 -9.50 6.40
C GLU A 101 -7.35 -10.26 7.61
N LYS A 102 -7.07 -11.55 7.46
CA LYS A 102 -6.47 -12.38 8.52
C LYS A 102 -5.10 -11.86 8.99
N ALA A 103 -4.26 -11.41 8.08
CA ALA A 103 -2.96 -10.84 8.42
C ALA A 103 -3.10 -9.55 9.25
N GLY A 104 -4.05 -8.69 8.91
CA GLY A 104 -4.34 -7.46 9.65
C GLY A 104 -4.95 -7.72 11.02
N GLU A 105 -5.85 -8.70 11.15
CA GLU A 105 -6.44 -9.10 12.42
C GLU A 105 -5.42 -9.67 13.42
N ILE A 106 -4.42 -10.41 12.94
CA ILE A 106 -3.34 -10.96 13.78
C ILE A 106 -2.33 -9.88 14.15
N GLY A 107 -1.89 -9.09 13.18
CA GLY A 107 -0.82 -8.11 13.34
C GLY A 107 -1.35 -6.70 13.50
N HIS A 108 -1.73 -6.29 14.72
CA HIS A 108 -2.36 -5.02 15.03
C HIS A 108 -1.59 -3.76 14.55
N ARG A 109 -0.28 -3.85 14.35
CA ARG A 109 0.57 -2.76 13.84
C ARG A 109 1.05 -2.98 12.40
N PHE A 110 0.54 -4.00 11.76
CA PHE A 110 1.00 -4.40 10.43
C PHE A 110 0.19 -3.68 9.35
N TYR A 111 0.66 -2.53 8.90
CA TYR A 111 -0.03 -1.65 7.94
C TYR A 111 -0.18 -2.23 6.52
N LEU A 112 0.73 -3.12 6.08
CA LEU A 112 0.76 -3.62 4.70
C LEU A 112 -0.52 -4.35 4.26
N PRO A 113 -1.13 -5.26 5.06
CA PRO A 113 -2.41 -5.86 4.72
C PRO A 113 -3.50 -4.81 4.45
N TYR A 114 -3.59 -3.79 5.31
CA TYR A 114 -4.59 -2.74 5.18
C TYR A 114 -4.38 -1.88 3.93
N LEU A 115 -3.13 -1.58 3.55
CA LEU A 115 -2.85 -0.92 2.26
C LEU A 115 -3.27 -1.76 1.06
N LYS A 116 -3.06 -3.08 1.10
CA LYS A 116 -3.48 -4.00 0.03
C LYS A 116 -5.00 -4.08 -0.06
N LEU A 117 -5.69 -4.21 1.07
CA LEU A 117 -7.16 -4.20 1.16
C LEU A 117 -7.74 -2.87 0.67
N ALA A 118 -7.15 -1.75 1.10
CA ALA A 118 -7.56 -0.42 0.67
C ALA A 118 -7.46 -0.23 -0.85
N LYS A 119 -6.33 -0.62 -1.44
CA LYS A 119 -6.14 -0.57 -2.90
C LYS A 119 -7.12 -1.45 -3.65
N ALA A 120 -7.40 -2.66 -3.13
CA ALA A 120 -8.36 -3.58 -3.74
C ALA A 120 -9.80 -3.05 -3.66
N ALA A 121 -10.19 -2.46 -2.54
CA ALA A 121 -11.50 -1.83 -2.34
C ALA A 121 -11.65 -0.57 -3.21
N HIS A 122 -10.62 0.29 -3.28
CA HIS A 122 -10.59 1.48 -4.12
C HIS A 122 -10.77 1.11 -5.61
N ALA A 123 -10.02 0.13 -6.10
CA ALA A 123 -10.14 -0.36 -7.47
C ALA A 123 -11.54 -0.95 -7.79
N ALA A 124 -12.24 -1.44 -6.77
CA ALA A 124 -13.62 -1.92 -6.86
C ALA A 124 -14.68 -0.81 -6.66
N ALA A 125 -14.28 0.47 -6.58
CA ALA A 125 -15.12 1.61 -6.26
C ALA A 125 -15.89 1.50 -4.92
N GLN A 126 -15.38 0.68 -3.99
CA GLN A 126 -15.89 0.55 -2.63
C GLN A 126 -15.22 1.60 -1.73
N PHE A 127 -15.48 2.88 -2.00
CA PHE A 127 -14.71 4.00 -1.44
C PHE A 127 -14.85 4.14 0.08
N GLU A 128 -16.01 3.81 0.68
CA GLU A 128 -16.16 3.78 2.13
C GLU A 128 -15.24 2.72 2.77
N LYS A 129 -15.26 1.49 2.25
CA LYS A 129 -14.40 0.41 2.74
C LYS A 129 -12.92 0.74 2.52
N ALA A 130 -12.58 1.34 1.38
CA ALA A 130 -11.22 1.77 1.08
C ALA A 130 -10.73 2.86 2.05
N LYS A 131 -11.59 3.84 2.35
CA LYS A 131 -11.32 4.89 3.34
C LYS A 131 -10.94 4.29 4.69
N ASP A 132 -11.77 3.37 5.22
CA ASP A 132 -11.55 2.76 6.52
C ASP A 132 -10.21 2.01 6.57
N TYR A 133 -9.89 1.24 5.53
CA TYR A 133 -8.59 0.56 5.44
C TYR A 133 -7.40 1.51 5.30
N TYR A 134 -7.51 2.62 4.53
CA TYR A 134 -6.44 3.61 4.48
C TYR A 134 -6.23 4.30 5.82
N GLN A 135 -7.30 4.62 6.55
CA GLN A 135 -7.21 5.19 7.90
C GLN A 135 -6.47 4.24 8.85
N THR A 136 -6.86 2.96 8.90
CA THR A 136 -6.17 1.96 9.73
C THR A 136 -4.69 1.82 9.34
N ALA A 137 -4.37 1.80 8.05
CA ALA A 137 -2.98 1.74 7.60
C ALA A 137 -2.17 2.96 8.03
N ILE A 138 -2.76 4.17 7.97
CA ILE A 138 -2.14 5.41 8.42
C ILE A 138 -1.90 5.38 9.93
N GLU A 139 -2.87 4.94 10.72
CA GLU A 139 -2.75 4.79 12.17
C GLU A 139 -1.59 3.86 12.53
N CYS A 140 -1.51 2.68 11.92
CA CYS A 140 -0.40 1.76 12.11
C CYS A 140 0.96 2.40 11.78
N LEU A 141 1.05 3.12 10.65
CA LEU A 141 2.28 3.80 10.23
C LEU A 141 2.68 4.94 11.18
N GLN A 142 1.71 5.65 11.75
CA GLN A 142 1.98 6.74 12.69
C GLN A 142 2.46 6.24 14.06
N GLU A 143 2.06 5.03 14.46
CA GLU A 143 2.53 4.39 15.69
C GLU A 143 3.95 3.84 15.60
N MET A 144 4.52 3.75 14.39
CA MET A 144 5.90 3.31 14.21
C MET A 144 6.90 4.33 14.74
N SER A 145 8.12 3.88 15.07
CA SER A 145 9.20 4.78 15.43
C SER A 145 9.58 5.69 14.25
N GLU A 146 10.11 6.88 14.53
CA GLU A 146 10.49 7.85 13.47
C GLU A 146 11.51 7.25 12.48
N ASN A 147 12.36 6.33 12.92
CA ASN A 147 13.35 5.68 12.06
C ASN A 147 12.75 4.62 11.14
N ASP A 148 11.58 4.09 11.48
CA ASP A 148 10.90 3.01 10.76
C ASP A 148 9.74 3.53 9.91
N LYS A 149 9.36 4.80 10.06
CA LYS A 149 8.29 5.42 9.26
C LYS A 149 8.69 5.57 7.80
N ASP A 150 7.88 5.03 6.93
CA ASP A 150 8.00 5.28 5.49
C ASP A 150 7.14 6.48 5.08
N GLU A 151 7.78 7.64 5.01
CA GLU A 151 7.14 8.90 4.64
C GLU A 151 6.51 8.85 3.23
N ILE A 152 7.10 8.08 2.32
CA ILE A 152 6.57 7.91 0.95
C ILE A 152 5.25 7.13 1.01
N ILE A 153 5.19 6.07 1.82
CA ILE A 153 3.97 5.29 2.02
C ILE A 153 2.90 6.14 2.71
N LEU A 154 3.26 6.90 3.75
CA LEU A 154 2.32 7.81 4.42
C LEU A 154 1.75 8.84 3.46
N GLY A 155 2.58 9.53 2.68
CA GLY A 155 2.13 10.48 1.67
C GLY A 155 1.20 9.85 0.64
N SER A 156 1.52 8.63 0.19
CA SER A 156 0.68 7.87 -0.74
C SER A 156 -0.65 7.45 -0.11
N ALA A 157 -0.66 6.99 1.15
CA ALA A 157 -1.86 6.59 1.86
C ALA A 157 -2.82 7.78 2.06
N TYR A 158 -2.30 8.94 2.48
CA TYR A 158 -3.09 10.16 2.60
C TYR A 158 -3.63 10.66 1.26
N THR A 159 -2.85 10.58 0.17
CA THR A 159 -3.31 10.94 -1.17
C THR A 159 -4.47 10.05 -1.63
N ASN A 160 -4.37 8.75 -1.40
CA ASN A 160 -5.44 7.80 -1.73
C ASN A 160 -6.67 7.96 -0.82
N LEU A 161 -6.46 8.26 0.47
CA LEU A 161 -7.55 8.60 1.40
C LEU A 161 -8.28 9.85 0.93
N THR A 162 -7.57 10.90 0.47
CA THR A 162 -8.16 12.10 -0.13
C THR A 162 -9.05 11.73 -1.31
N SER A 163 -8.59 10.84 -2.20
CA SER A 163 -9.39 10.37 -3.33
C SER A 163 -10.67 9.67 -2.87
N CYS A 164 -10.58 8.74 -1.91
CA CYS A 164 -11.75 8.04 -1.39
C CYS A 164 -12.77 9.02 -0.78
N LEU A 165 -12.31 9.92 0.10
CA LEU A 165 -13.15 10.92 0.75
C LEU A 165 -13.83 11.88 -0.25
N THR A 166 -13.12 12.22 -1.33
CA THR A 166 -13.68 13.04 -2.42
C THR A 166 -14.81 12.29 -3.13
N MET A 167 -14.63 11.00 -3.42
CA MET A 167 -15.62 10.17 -4.12
C MET A 167 -16.88 9.91 -3.29
N ILE A 168 -16.78 9.95 -1.96
CA ILE A 168 -17.94 9.83 -1.04
C ILE A 168 -18.45 11.20 -0.55
N HIS A 169 -18.03 12.30 -1.18
CA HIS A 169 -18.45 13.68 -0.91
C HIS A 169 -18.12 14.21 0.50
N GLN A 170 -17.16 13.61 1.21
CA GLN A 170 -16.64 14.08 2.50
C GLN A 170 -15.52 15.11 2.27
N TYR A 171 -15.87 16.27 1.69
CA TYR A 171 -14.89 17.26 1.23
C TYR A 171 -14.04 17.90 2.34
N PRO A 172 -14.60 18.26 3.52
CA PRO A 172 -13.77 18.80 4.61
C PRO A 172 -12.70 17.81 5.08
N GLU A 173 -13.05 16.54 5.22
CA GLU A 173 -12.14 15.46 5.59
C GLU A 173 -11.13 15.19 4.48
N ALA A 174 -11.57 15.24 3.22
CA ALA A 174 -10.68 15.12 2.05
C ALA A 174 -9.63 16.24 2.01
N GLU A 175 -10.03 17.48 2.29
CA GLU A 175 -9.08 18.60 2.35
C GLU A 175 -8.09 18.45 3.51
N ASN A 176 -8.51 17.94 4.67
CA ASN A 176 -7.62 17.65 5.78
C ASN A 176 -6.63 16.54 5.44
N ALA A 177 -7.09 15.45 4.82
CA ALA A 177 -6.21 14.37 4.35
C ALA A 177 -5.21 14.87 3.30
N TRP A 178 -5.66 15.73 2.38
CA TRP A 178 -4.77 16.38 1.41
C TRP A 178 -3.69 17.23 2.07
N LYS A 179 -4.05 18.06 3.05
CA LYS A 179 -3.08 18.86 3.83
C LYS A 179 -2.06 17.98 4.57
N ALA A 180 -2.50 16.85 5.10
CA ALA A 180 -1.59 15.88 5.71
C ALA A 180 -0.66 15.25 4.66
N ALA A 181 -1.15 14.88 3.48
CA ALA A 181 -0.32 14.35 2.40
C ALA A 181 0.80 15.30 1.98
N GLN A 182 0.58 16.61 2.03
CA GLN A 182 1.57 17.64 1.67
C GLN A 182 2.77 17.73 2.64
N GLN A 183 2.69 17.13 3.82
CA GLN A 183 3.79 17.09 4.78
C GLN A 183 4.85 16.05 4.41
N TYR A 184 4.57 15.20 3.43
CA TYR A 184 5.40 14.10 2.97
C TYR A 184 5.94 14.35 1.56
N PRO A 185 6.96 13.60 1.10
CA PRO A 185 7.48 13.73 -0.26
C PRO A 185 6.36 13.63 -1.30
N ALA A 186 6.44 14.48 -2.32
CA ALA A 186 5.43 14.57 -3.37
C ALA A 186 5.21 13.22 -4.07
N GLN A 187 3.94 12.78 -4.09
CA GLN A 187 3.55 11.51 -4.68
C GLN A 187 3.13 11.68 -6.14
N PRO A 188 3.42 10.71 -7.01
CA PRO A 188 2.82 10.67 -8.34
C PRO A 188 1.28 10.71 -8.22
N GLY A 189 0.64 11.61 -8.98
CA GLY A 189 -0.82 11.74 -8.95
C GLY A 189 -1.41 12.60 -7.83
N ALA A 190 -0.59 13.06 -6.88
CA ALA A 190 -1.09 13.92 -5.79
C ALA A 190 -1.78 15.19 -6.31
N ASP A 191 -1.16 15.89 -7.28
CA ASP A 191 -1.76 17.07 -7.91
C ASP A 191 -3.05 16.73 -8.69
N ALA A 192 -3.14 15.53 -9.31
CA ALA A 192 -4.38 15.10 -9.95
C ALA A 192 -5.51 14.89 -8.95
N THR A 193 -5.21 14.24 -7.81
CA THR A 193 -6.18 14.03 -6.73
C THR A 193 -6.66 15.36 -6.15
N ALA A 194 -5.74 16.31 -5.92
CA ALA A 194 -6.11 17.65 -5.44
C ALA A 194 -6.94 18.43 -6.46
N ALA A 195 -6.60 18.38 -7.74
CA ALA A 195 -7.40 19.02 -8.78
C ALA A 195 -8.84 18.48 -8.80
N ILE A 196 -9.03 17.17 -8.66
CA ILE A 196 -10.34 16.53 -8.60
C ILE A 196 -11.11 16.96 -7.34
N LEU A 197 -10.45 16.98 -6.16
CA LEU A 197 -11.04 17.45 -4.92
C LEU A 197 -11.55 18.88 -5.05
N TYR A 198 -10.69 19.80 -5.50
CA TYR A 198 -11.09 21.22 -5.61
C TYR A 198 -12.13 21.47 -6.71
N ALA A 199 -12.12 20.70 -7.79
CA ALA A 199 -13.20 20.71 -8.77
C ALA A 199 -14.53 20.27 -8.17
N ALA A 200 -14.54 19.21 -7.36
CA ALA A 200 -15.73 18.72 -6.65
C ALA A 200 -16.27 19.74 -5.63
N MET A 201 -15.37 20.52 -5.02
CA MET A 201 -15.72 21.66 -4.15
C MET A 201 -16.15 22.92 -4.93
N GLY A 202 -16.13 22.91 -6.27
CA GLY A 202 -16.45 24.07 -7.10
C GLY A 202 -15.36 25.16 -7.16
N ASN A 203 -14.16 24.88 -6.67
CA ASN A 203 -13.04 25.82 -6.64
C ASN A 203 -12.19 25.72 -7.92
N ALA A 204 -12.59 26.45 -8.97
CA ALA A 204 -11.93 26.44 -10.26
C ALA A 204 -10.48 26.96 -10.22
N GLU A 205 -10.18 27.93 -9.33
CA GLU A 205 -8.85 28.53 -9.20
C GLU A 205 -7.83 27.49 -8.70
N LYS A 206 -8.10 26.84 -7.56
CA LYS A 206 -7.24 25.78 -7.03
C LYS A 206 -7.16 24.58 -7.96
N THR A 207 -8.25 24.24 -8.66
CA THR A 207 -8.24 23.20 -9.69
C THR A 207 -7.21 23.50 -10.77
N ALA A 208 -7.19 24.74 -11.29
CA ALA A 208 -6.24 25.16 -12.31
C ALA A 208 -4.79 25.18 -11.80
N GLU A 209 -4.57 25.59 -10.54
CA GLU A 209 -3.27 25.57 -9.88
C GLU A 209 -2.67 24.15 -9.89
N HIS A 210 -3.41 23.14 -9.42
CA HIS A 210 -2.96 21.76 -9.39
C HIS A 210 -2.79 21.14 -10.78
N ILE A 211 -3.63 21.50 -11.74
CA ILE A 211 -3.42 21.09 -13.14
C ILE A 211 -2.12 21.66 -13.70
N ASN A 212 -1.75 22.90 -13.35
CA ASN A 212 -0.47 23.48 -13.77
C ASN A 212 0.72 22.74 -13.10
N GLY A 213 0.61 22.37 -11.82
CA GLY A 213 1.58 21.53 -11.15
C GLY A 213 1.79 20.17 -11.85
N LEU A 214 0.70 19.56 -12.36
CA LEU A 214 0.78 18.33 -13.15
C LEU A 214 1.53 18.51 -14.46
N LYS A 215 1.35 19.64 -15.15
CA LYS A 215 2.04 19.89 -16.44
C LYS A 215 3.55 19.86 -16.30
N GLU A 216 4.05 20.34 -15.16
CA GLU A 216 5.48 20.39 -14.87
C GLU A 216 6.05 19.01 -14.50
N LYS A 217 5.31 18.24 -13.67
CA LYS A 217 5.80 17.02 -13.04
C LYS A 217 5.38 15.75 -13.79
N PHE A 218 4.13 15.69 -14.26
CA PHE A 218 3.49 14.49 -14.81
C PHE A 218 2.62 14.82 -16.02
N PRO A 219 3.19 15.31 -17.16
CA PRO A 219 2.43 15.79 -18.33
C PRO A 219 1.46 14.76 -18.92
N ALA A 220 1.77 13.45 -18.81
CA ALA A 220 0.90 12.39 -19.30
C ALA A 220 -0.47 12.31 -18.61
N TRP A 221 -0.61 12.88 -17.43
CA TRP A 221 -1.87 12.84 -16.63
C TRP A 221 -2.74 14.07 -16.83
N VAL A 222 -2.23 15.10 -17.48
CA VAL A 222 -2.89 16.41 -17.63
C VAL A 222 -4.22 16.30 -18.36
N GLU A 223 -4.22 15.69 -19.55
CA GLU A 223 -5.40 15.62 -20.41
C GLU A 223 -6.58 14.92 -19.69
N GLN A 224 -6.32 13.75 -19.12
CA GLN A 224 -7.34 13.00 -18.39
C GLN A 224 -7.86 13.78 -17.18
N THR A 225 -6.96 14.43 -16.42
CA THR A 225 -7.35 15.23 -15.25
C THR A 225 -8.16 16.45 -15.66
N GLN A 226 -7.79 17.15 -16.73
CA GLN A 226 -8.55 18.30 -17.26
C GLN A 226 -9.94 17.90 -17.72
N GLN A 227 -10.05 16.79 -18.43
CA GLN A 227 -11.35 16.27 -18.86
C GLN A 227 -12.26 15.97 -17.66
N MET A 228 -11.75 15.24 -16.67
CA MET A 228 -12.51 14.86 -15.48
C MET A 228 -12.94 16.11 -14.68
N THR A 229 -11.99 17.00 -14.38
CA THR A 229 -12.29 18.22 -13.60
C THR A 229 -13.25 19.16 -14.35
N GLY A 230 -13.14 19.26 -15.68
CA GLY A 230 -14.08 20.01 -16.51
C GLY A 230 -15.51 19.45 -16.43
N GLN A 231 -15.67 18.14 -16.47
CA GLN A 231 -16.97 17.48 -16.29
C GLN A 231 -17.55 17.72 -14.89
N ILE A 232 -16.70 17.66 -13.86
CA ILE A 232 -17.13 17.93 -12.46
C ILE A 232 -17.59 19.39 -12.33
N LEU A 233 -16.80 20.35 -12.76
CA LEU A 233 -17.11 21.78 -12.68
C LEU A 233 -18.38 22.16 -13.48
N SER A 234 -18.62 21.50 -14.62
CA SER A 234 -19.85 21.70 -15.40
C SER A 234 -21.07 20.95 -14.85
N GLY A 235 -20.89 20.04 -13.89
CA GLY A 235 -21.95 19.20 -13.34
C GLY A 235 -22.41 18.08 -14.28
N THR A 236 -21.55 17.68 -15.22
CA THR A 236 -21.85 16.59 -16.17
C THR A 236 -21.20 15.26 -15.77
N HIS A 237 -20.38 15.26 -14.72
CA HIS A 237 -19.73 14.04 -14.23
C HIS A 237 -20.71 13.21 -13.39
N PRO A 238 -20.93 11.91 -13.70
CA PRO A 238 -21.97 11.09 -13.04
C PRO A 238 -21.79 10.90 -11.54
N ALA A 239 -20.56 10.88 -11.05
CA ALA A 239 -20.27 10.76 -9.62
C ALA A 239 -20.37 12.11 -8.86
N PHE A 240 -20.48 13.25 -9.54
CA PHE A 240 -20.53 14.58 -8.94
C PHE A 240 -21.68 15.40 -9.57
N PRO A 241 -22.95 14.98 -9.41
CA PRO A 241 -24.08 15.76 -9.91
C PRO A 241 -24.18 17.09 -9.17
N LYS A 242 -24.56 18.18 -9.92
CA LYS A 242 -24.86 19.47 -9.31
C LYS A 242 -26.21 19.47 -8.62
#